data_7850f0b6b2474dd5d2df628be953dc46
#
_entry.id   7850f0b6b2474dd5d2df628be953dc46
#
_cell.length_a   1.000
_cell.length_b   1.000
_cell.length_c   1.000
_cell.angle_alpha   90.00
_cell.angle_beta   90.00
_cell.angle_gamma   90.00
#
_symmetry.space_group_name_H-M   'P 1'
#
loop_
_entity.id
_entity.type
_entity.pdbx_description
1 polymer ?
#
loop_
_entity_poly.entity_id
_entity_poly.type
_entity_poly.pdbx_seq_one_letter_code
_entity_poly.pdbx_strand_id
1 'polypeptide(L)'
;MPLPQINLAMLVGQDSGMPLHYRKVAGNIADVSTVRALIRDMEPSLPGRVRLVMDRGFWSATNVNAMMREHLKFLMGMPTSPGLSRDAVDAHAGELRSWKNYDPSTGLYGMRVAHGWDYEERRPRRGDVVRARRRSYVYLFFDASRAAEAERRLAALLRACASELSAGNRVEAHERHYDEYFEVVRGRPVGRDAAIAAATARAGYFALFSNEVMGPFEALAAYRDKDAIEKRFGDVKSLLDLRTPRVSTEGTLAGKLFVTFVALVLTAWLRRRMRETGLDEEYTLEGLLDEVETIERHTRKGHRPRVLEVTGRQRDIFDRLGYKLPTMS
;
A
#
# COMPACT_ATOMS: atom_id res chain seq x y z
N MET A 1 -13.63 -16.77 -20.73
CA MET A 1 -13.75 -15.32 -20.43
C MET A 1 -13.13 -15.08 -19.07
N PRO A 2 -12.24 -14.10 -18.91
CA PRO A 2 -11.76 -13.75 -17.59
C PRO A 2 -12.94 -13.25 -16.74
N LEU A 3 -13.03 -13.71 -15.49
CA LEU A 3 -14.06 -13.27 -14.55
C LEU A 3 -13.91 -11.76 -14.31
N PRO A 4 -15.01 -10.99 -14.20
CA PRO A 4 -14.93 -9.58 -13.90
C PRO A 4 -14.24 -9.36 -12.55
N GLN A 5 -13.11 -8.65 -12.57
CA GLN A 5 -12.39 -8.29 -11.36
C GLN A 5 -13.11 -7.13 -10.66
N ILE A 6 -13.29 -7.25 -9.36
CA ILE A 6 -13.85 -6.21 -8.50
C ILE A 6 -12.78 -5.79 -7.52
N ASN A 7 -12.52 -4.50 -7.46
CA ASN A 7 -11.64 -3.91 -6.46
C ASN A 7 -12.47 -3.32 -5.33
N LEU A 8 -11.97 -3.45 -4.12
CA LEU A 8 -12.52 -2.80 -2.94
C LEU A 8 -11.60 -1.63 -2.55
N ALA A 9 -12.07 -0.41 -2.81
CA ALA A 9 -11.41 0.77 -2.27
C ALA A 9 -11.81 0.93 -0.80
N MET A 10 -10.83 1.12 0.08
CA MET A 10 -11.04 1.24 1.52
C MET A 10 -10.31 2.46 2.06
N LEU A 11 -10.98 3.23 2.89
CA LEU A 11 -10.37 4.29 3.67
C LEU A 11 -10.10 3.79 5.08
N VAL A 12 -8.90 4.03 5.58
CA VAL A 12 -8.43 3.54 6.88
C VAL A 12 -7.80 4.68 7.65
N GLY A 13 -8.12 4.80 8.92
CA GLY A 13 -7.47 5.77 9.81
C GLY A 13 -6.02 5.37 10.05
N GLN A 14 -5.07 6.28 9.79
CA GLN A 14 -3.64 6.01 9.89
C GLN A 14 -3.25 5.59 11.31
N ASP A 15 -3.60 6.40 12.32
CA ASP A 15 -3.21 6.14 13.71
C ASP A 15 -3.93 4.95 14.33
N SER A 16 -5.21 4.78 13.99
CA SER A 16 -6.05 3.72 14.55
C SER A 16 -5.90 2.38 13.84
N GLY A 17 -5.54 2.40 12.54
CA GLY A 17 -5.61 1.23 11.67
C GLY A 17 -7.05 0.75 11.42
N MET A 18 -8.06 1.55 11.80
CA MET A 18 -9.48 1.19 11.68
C MET A 18 -10.01 1.47 10.29
N PRO A 19 -10.73 0.53 9.64
CA PRO A 19 -11.48 0.82 8.44
C PRO A 19 -12.58 1.83 8.73
N LEU A 20 -12.63 2.90 7.95
CA LEU A 20 -13.59 3.98 8.13
C LEU A 20 -14.71 3.91 7.09
N HIS A 21 -14.37 3.54 5.87
CA HIS A 21 -15.32 3.45 4.77
C HIS A 21 -14.81 2.52 3.68
N TYR A 22 -15.72 1.94 2.88
CA TYR A 22 -15.37 1.16 1.72
C TYR A 22 -16.27 1.46 0.53
N ARG A 23 -15.75 1.21 -0.67
CA ARG A 23 -16.51 1.31 -1.92
C ARG A 23 -16.10 0.21 -2.90
N LYS A 24 -17.10 -0.41 -3.53
CA LYS A 24 -16.89 -1.31 -4.66
C LYS A 24 -16.51 -0.50 -5.89
N VAL A 25 -15.42 -0.85 -6.57
CA VAL A 25 -14.95 -0.23 -7.81
C VAL A 25 -14.68 -1.29 -8.87
N ALA A 26 -14.86 -0.95 -10.13
CA ALA A 26 -14.54 -1.84 -11.24
C ALA A 26 -13.04 -2.18 -11.26
N GLY A 27 -12.69 -3.40 -11.62
CA GLY A 27 -11.39 -4.02 -11.37
C GLY A 27 -10.14 -3.37 -11.95
N ASN A 28 -10.29 -2.42 -12.88
CA ASN A 28 -9.16 -1.78 -13.57
C ASN A 28 -9.09 -0.25 -13.33
N ILE A 29 -9.85 0.28 -12.37
CA ILE A 29 -9.91 1.73 -12.15
C ILE A 29 -9.34 2.07 -10.76
N ALA A 30 -8.05 2.42 -10.73
CA ALA A 30 -7.48 3.25 -9.68
C ALA A 30 -7.71 4.73 -10.05
N ASP A 31 -8.96 5.19 -10.01
CA ASP A 31 -9.31 6.54 -10.43
C ASP A 31 -9.62 7.45 -9.22
N VAL A 32 -9.20 8.69 -9.32
CA VAL A 32 -9.53 9.75 -8.36
C VAL A 32 -11.04 9.97 -8.23
N SER A 33 -11.82 9.65 -9.25
CA SER A 33 -13.28 9.67 -9.13
C SER A 33 -13.74 8.78 -7.98
N THR A 34 -13.08 7.64 -7.76
CA THR A 34 -13.31 6.74 -6.63
C THR A 34 -12.92 7.38 -5.31
N VAL A 35 -11.73 8.00 -5.23
CA VAL A 35 -11.24 8.70 -4.03
C VAL A 35 -12.15 9.88 -3.70
N ARG A 36 -12.54 10.67 -4.71
CA ARG A 36 -13.47 11.79 -4.54
C ARG A 36 -14.85 11.36 -4.05
N ALA A 37 -15.35 10.25 -4.57
CA ALA A 37 -16.62 9.69 -4.13
C ALA A 37 -16.52 9.18 -2.68
N LEU A 38 -15.44 8.48 -2.32
CA LEU A 38 -15.19 8.04 -0.93
C LEU A 38 -15.16 9.23 0.04
N ILE A 39 -14.44 10.30 -0.31
CA ILE A 39 -14.33 11.49 0.54
C ILE A 39 -15.69 12.18 0.68
N ARG A 40 -16.42 12.35 -0.43
CA ARG A 40 -17.74 12.96 -0.41
C ARG A 40 -18.74 12.19 0.45
N ASP A 41 -18.70 10.87 0.37
CA ASP A 41 -19.57 10.00 1.17
C ASP A 41 -19.27 10.14 2.68
N MET A 42 -18.04 10.54 3.01
CA MET A 42 -17.57 10.68 4.40
C MET A 42 -17.49 12.12 4.92
N GLU A 43 -17.57 13.13 4.04
CA GLU A 43 -17.38 14.55 4.39
C GLU A 43 -18.17 14.99 5.64
N PRO A 44 -19.43 14.53 5.88
CA PRO A 44 -20.16 14.86 7.09
C PRO A 44 -19.57 14.26 8.37
N SER A 45 -18.73 13.24 8.26
CA SER A 45 -18.23 12.44 9.40
C SER A 45 -16.73 12.63 9.65
N LEU A 46 -16.01 13.37 8.79
CA LEU A 46 -14.57 13.56 8.90
C LEU A 46 -14.25 14.76 9.81
N PRO A 47 -13.66 14.55 10.99
CA PRO A 47 -13.19 15.64 11.82
C PRO A 47 -11.87 16.22 11.25
N GLY A 48 -11.88 17.49 10.88
CA GLY A 48 -10.67 18.25 10.64
C GLY A 48 -10.01 18.03 9.26
N ARG A 49 -8.70 18.23 9.18
CA ARG A 49 -7.92 18.15 7.95
C ARG A 49 -7.54 16.69 7.67
N VAL A 50 -8.01 16.16 6.57
CA VAL A 50 -7.68 14.82 6.09
C VAL A 50 -6.46 14.88 5.18
N ARG A 51 -5.45 14.03 5.45
CA ARG A 51 -4.35 13.75 4.54
C ARG A 51 -4.59 12.37 3.92
N LEU A 52 -4.55 12.30 2.60
CA LEU A 52 -4.65 11.05 1.86
C LEU A 52 -3.27 10.47 1.61
N VAL A 53 -3.02 9.24 2.05
CA VAL A 53 -1.81 8.51 1.71
C VAL A 53 -2.18 7.43 0.69
N MET A 54 -1.56 7.50 -0.49
CA MET A 54 -1.95 6.67 -1.64
C MET A 54 -0.76 5.96 -2.27
N ASP A 55 -1.02 4.81 -2.85
CA ASP A 55 -0.01 4.06 -3.58
C ASP A 55 0.35 4.75 -4.91
N ARG A 56 1.49 4.35 -5.48
CA ARG A 56 1.99 4.81 -6.79
C ARG A 56 1.00 4.54 -7.95
N GLY A 57 0.11 3.57 -7.80
CA GLY A 57 -0.95 3.29 -8.78
C GLY A 57 -1.93 4.46 -8.98
N PHE A 58 -2.01 5.38 -8.02
CA PHE A 58 -2.81 6.61 -8.12
C PHE A 58 -2.07 7.77 -8.77
N TRP A 59 -0.79 7.60 -9.13
CA TRP A 59 -0.01 8.64 -9.75
C TRP A 59 -0.49 8.97 -11.17
N SER A 60 -1.06 10.14 -11.35
CA SER A 60 -1.34 10.74 -12.65
C SER A 60 -1.54 12.25 -12.50
N ALA A 61 -1.28 13.01 -13.57
CA ALA A 61 -1.51 14.46 -13.57
C ALA A 61 -2.99 14.80 -13.30
N THR A 62 -3.91 14.01 -13.86
CA THR A 62 -5.35 14.14 -13.62
C THR A 62 -5.70 14.00 -12.16
N ASN A 63 -5.11 13.00 -11.49
CA ASN A 63 -5.36 12.74 -10.08
C ASN A 63 -4.79 13.85 -9.19
N VAL A 64 -3.56 14.28 -9.45
CA VAL A 64 -2.94 15.40 -8.71
C VAL A 64 -3.76 16.67 -8.87
N ASN A 65 -4.17 17.02 -10.11
CA ASN A 65 -5.01 18.20 -10.39
C ASN A 65 -6.36 18.11 -9.67
N ALA A 66 -7.00 16.93 -9.66
CA ALA A 66 -8.27 16.75 -8.99
C ALA A 66 -8.14 16.92 -7.46
N MET A 67 -7.12 16.35 -6.81
CA MET A 67 -6.89 16.55 -5.39
C MET A 67 -6.56 17.99 -5.02
N MET A 68 -5.75 18.66 -5.85
CA MET A 68 -5.46 20.08 -5.66
C MET A 68 -6.69 20.98 -5.85
N ARG A 69 -7.59 20.63 -6.74
CA ARG A 69 -8.87 21.32 -6.95
C ARG A 69 -9.77 21.23 -5.73
N GLU A 70 -9.88 20.03 -5.15
CA GLU A 70 -10.68 19.75 -3.95
C GLU A 70 -9.96 20.17 -2.64
N HIS A 71 -8.83 20.88 -2.74
CA HIS A 71 -8.03 21.33 -1.59
C HIS A 71 -7.60 20.20 -0.63
N LEU A 72 -7.53 18.96 -1.12
CA LEU A 72 -7.13 17.82 -0.33
C LEU A 72 -5.62 17.81 -0.11
N LYS A 73 -5.21 17.44 1.10
CA LYS A 73 -3.82 17.14 1.42
C LYS A 73 -3.52 15.70 1.03
N PHE A 74 -2.38 15.46 0.39
CA PHE A 74 -2.03 14.12 -0.05
C PHE A 74 -0.54 13.84 0.01
N LEU A 75 -0.22 12.56 0.14
CA LEU A 75 1.10 11.97 0.00
C LEU A 75 0.96 10.71 -0.87
N MET A 76 1.73 10.58 -1.93
CA MET A 76 1.64 9.44 -2.83
C MET A 76 3.00 8.96 -3.31
N GLY A 77 3.09 7.66 -3.61
CA GLY A 77 4.25 7.10 -4.28
C GLY A 77 4.34 7.61 -5.73
N MET A 78 5.56 7.80 -6.21
CA MET A 78 5.82 8.11 -7.62
C MET A 78 6.40 6.90 -8.34
N PRO A 79 6.02 6.64 -9.61
CA PRO A 79 6.71 5.65 -10.41
C PRO A 79 8.14 6.12 -10.71
N THR A 80 9.08 5.19 -10.76
CA THR A 80 10.48 5.47 -11.14
C THR A 80 10.70 5.56 -12.66
N SER A 81 9.63 5.38 -13.44
CA SER A 81 9.61 5.52 -14.91
C SER A 81 9.82 6.97 -15.36
N PRO A 82 10.01 7.23 -16.67
CA PRO A 82 10.24 8.57 -17.21
C PRO A 82 9.26 9.61 -16.69
N GLY A 83 9.75 10.79 -16.34
CA GLY A 83 8.97 11.92 -15.85
C GLY A 83 9.56 12.53 -14.58
N LEU A 84 8.73 13.25 -13.84
CA LEU A 84 9.14 14.09 -12.71
C LEU A 84 10.05 13.38 -11.68
N SER A 85 9.81 12.12 -11.33
CA SER A 85 10.64 11.43 -10.33
C SER A 85 12.05 11.15 -10.87
N ARG A 86 12.15 10.77 -12.16
CA ARG A 86 13.43 10.55 -12.83
C ARG A 86 14.23 11.83 -12.93
N ASP A 87 13.59 12.91 -13.39
CA ASP A 87 14.24 14.21 -13.55
C ASP A 87 14.73 14.74 -12.20
N ALA A 88 13.94 14.55 -11.14
CA ALA A 88 14.33 14.93 -9.79
C ALA A 88 15.50 14.10 -9.24
N VAL A 89 15.54 12.78 -9.51
CA VAL A 89 16.69 11.93 -9.15
C VAL A 89 17.93 12.37 -9.92
N ASP A 90 17.83 12.54 -11.24
CA ASP A 90 18.98 12.91 -12.09
C ASP A 90 19.57 14.28 -11.66
N ALA A 91 18.73 15.23 -11.24
CA ALA A 91 19.15 16.54 -10.79
C ALA A 91 19.78 16.55 -9.38
N HIS A 92 19.36 15.63 -8.49
CA HIS A 92 19.69 15.70 -7.06
C HIS A 92 20.42 14.48 -6.50
N ALA A 93 20.75 13.46 -7.33
CA ALA A 93 21.36 12.21 -6.86
C ALA A 93 22.65 12.43 -6.02
N GLY A 94 23.51 13.37 -6.44
CA GLY A 94 24.74 13.69 -5.72
C GLY A 94 24.50 14.36 -4.37
N GLU A 95 23.58 15.31 -4.31
CA GLU A 95 23.22 16.02 -3.08
C GLU A 95 22.48 15.08 -2.11
N LEU A 96 21.56 14.25 -2.62
CA LEU A 96 20.79 13.30 -1.82
C LEU A 96 21.70 12.35 -1.02
N ARG A 97 22.77 11.86 -1.62
CA ARG A 97 23.71 10.92 -0.98
C ARG A 97 24.72 11.57 -0.03
N SER A 98 24.56 12.87 0.26
CA SER A 98 25.35 13.53 1.31
C SER A 98 25.03 12.93 2.69
N TRP A 99 26.05 12.81 3.55
CA TRP A 99 25.90 12.34 4.92
C TRP A 99 24.84 13.11 5.74
N LYS A 100 24.57 14.36 5.40
CA LYS A 100 23.57 15.21 6.04
C LYS A 100 22.13 14.70 5.83
N ASN A 101 21.91 13.96 4.77
CA ASN A 101 20.62 13.41 4.39
C ASN A 101 20.45 11.95 4.84
N TYR A 102 21.45 11.38 5.53
CA TYR A 102 21.38 10.01 6.02
C TYR A 102 20.66 9.92 7.35
N ASP A 103 19.72 9.00 7.45
CA ASP A 103 19.02 8.64 8.69
C ASP A 103 19.46 7.26 9.18
N PRO A 104 20.18 7.18 10.32
CA PRO A 104 20.63 5.90 10.86
C PRO A 104 19.50 4.94 11.25
N SER A 105 18.34 5.46 11.63
CA SER A 105 17.21 4.63 12.07
C SER A 105 16.59 3.83 10.94
N THR A 106 16.57 4.42 9.73
CA THR A 106 16.03 3.76 8.54
C THR A 106 17.09 3.17 7.61
N GLY A 107 18.35 3.59 7.76
CA GLY A 107 19.46 3.24 6.87
C GLY A 107 19.36 3.87 5.48
N LEU A 108 18.55 4.93 5.33
CA LEU A 108 18.28 5.58 4.05
C LEU A 108 18.83 7.00 4.00
N TYR A 109 19.03 7.48 2.78
CA TYR A 109 19.18 8.90 2.50
C TYR A 109 17.82 9.47 2.08
N GLY A 110 17.46 10.65 2.57
CA GLY A 110 16.20 11.30 2.26
C GLY A 110 16.30 12.82 2.18
N MET A 111 15.72 13.41 1.15
CA MET A 111 15.65 14.87 1.01
C MET A 111 14.30 15.31 0.45
N ARG A 112 13.94 16.55 0.73
CA ARG A 112 12.78 17.22 0.16
C ARG A 112 13.19 18.25 -0.87
N VAL A 113 12.63 18.16 -2.06
CA VAL A 113 12.81 19.12 -3.15
C VAL A 113 11.51 19.90 -3.36
N ALA A 114 11.58 21.22 -3.34
CA ALA A 114 10.44 22.06 -3.69
C ALA A 114 10.16 21.94 -5.19
N HIS A 115 8.89 21.72 -5.54
CA HIS A 115 8.45 21.60 -6.92
C HIS A 115 7.23 22.47 -7.19
N GLY A 116 7.21 23.17 -8.32
CA GLY A 116 6.05 23.89 -8.79
C GLY A 116 5.23 23.00 -9.72
N TRP A 117 4.08 22.55 -9.28
CA TRP A 117 3.20 21.75 -10.10
C TRP A 117 2.43 22.62 -11.08
N ASP A 118 2.47 22.30 -12.36
CA ASP A 118 1.70 22.97 -13.40
C ASP A 118 0.25 22.46 -13.37
N TYR A 119 -0.56 23.16 -12.58
CA TYR A 119 -1.97 22.85 -12.39
C TYR A 119 -2.77 23.29 -13.61
N GLU A 120 -3.58 22.38 -14.12
CA GLU A 120 -4.51 22.65 -15.21
C GLU A 120 -5.91 22.11 -14.86
N GLU A 121 -6.93 22.95 -15.05
CA GLU A 121 -8.33 22.59 -14.83
C GLU A 121 -9.21 23.14 -15.94
N ARG A 122 -9.97 22.27 -16.60
CA ARG A 122 -11.02 22.66 -17.51
C ARG A 122 -12.34 22.85 -16.76
N ARG A 123 -12.87 24.07 -16.76
CA ARG A 123 -14.14 24.39 -16.10
C ARG A 123 -15.33 23.85 -16.90
N PRO A 124 -16.17 22.96 -16.33
CA PRO A 124 -17.22 22.27 -17.12
C PRO A 124 -18.27 23.17 -17.74
N ARG A 125 -18.57 24.33 -17.11
CA ARG A 125 -19.64 25.24 -17.55
C ARG A 125 -19.17 26.40 -18.43
N ARG A 126 -17.88 26.74 -18.39
CA ARG A 126 -17.33 27.90 -19.13
C ARG A 126 -16.39 27.48 -20.25
N GLY A 127 -15.89 26.25 -20.24
CA GLY A 127 -14.95 25.75 -21.24
C GLY A 127 -13.53 26.30 -21.12
N ASP A 128 -13.32 27.27 -20.22
CA ASP A 128 -12.00 27.87 -19.98
C ASP A 128 -11.06 26.87 -19.27
N VAL A 129 -9.80 27.00 -19.60
CA VAL A 129 -8.73 26.25 -18.92
C VAL A 129 -8.07 27.18 -17.90
N VAL A 130 -8.20 26.86 -16.63
CA VAL A 130 -7.46 27.53 -15.55
C VAL A 130 -6.10 26.90 -15.45
N ARG A 131 -5.04 27.69 -15.62
CA ARG A 131 -3.64 27.28 -15.42
C ARG A 131 -3.07 28.04 -14.24
N ALA A 132 -2.38 27.34 -13.36
CA ALA A 132 -1.71 27.92 -12.20
C ALA A 132 -0.51 27.07 -11.79
N ARG A 133 0.52 27.69 -11.24
CA ARG A 133 1.62 26.98 -10.63
C ARG A 133 1.33 26.82 -9.15
N ARG A 134 1.13 25.56 -8.70
CA ARG A 134 0.82 25.22 -7.32
C ARG A 134 2.03 24.63 -6.62
N ARG A 135 2.24 25.00 -5.36
CA ARG A 135 3.32 24.47 -4.55
C ARG A 135 3.13 23.00 -4.27
N SER A 136 4.17 22.22 -4.49
CA SER A 136 4.26 20.81 -4.19
C SER A 136 5.70 20.43 -3.83
N TYR A 137 5.92 19.19 -3.42
CA TYR A 137 7.21 18.70 -2.95
C TYR A 137 7.44 17.29 -3.46
N VAL A 138 8.66 17.04 -3.92
CA VAL A 138 9.17 15.70 -4.21
C VAL A 138 10.06 15.30 -3.04
N TYR A 139 9.77 14.18 -2.42
CA TYR A 139 10.59 13.56 -1.39
C TYR A 139 11.39 12.45 -2.05
N LEU A 140 12.70 12.66 -2.17
CA LEU A 140 13.62 11.72 -2.79
C LEU A 140 14.29 10.87 -1.72
N PHE A 141 14.46 9.59 -2.01
CA PHE A 141 15.13 8.63 -1.15
C PHE A 141 16.10 7.79 -1.94
N PHE A 142 17.17 7.37 -1.25
CA PHE A 142 18.11 6.37 -1.77
C PHE A 142 18.34 5.28 -0.71
N ASP A 143 18.19 4.03 -1.16
CA ASP A 143 18.42 2.82 -0.38
C ASP A 143 19.59 2.06 -0.99
N ALA A 144 20.74 2.08 -0.30
CA ALA A 144 21.95 1.43 -0.77
C ALA A 144 21.80 -0.11 -0.84
N SER A 145 21.02 -0.71 0.07
CA SER A 145 20.79 -2.15 0.08
C SER A 145 19.96 -2.59 -1.12
N ARG A 146 18.92 -1.80 -1.46
CA ARG A 146 18.11 -2.02 -2.66
C ARG A 146 18.92 -1.81 -3.94
N ALA A 147 19.80 -0.83 -3.98
CA ALA A 147 20.68 -0.59 -5.12
C ALA A 147 21.59 -1.81 -5.35
N ALA A 148 22.31 -2.26 -4.32
CA ALA A 148 23.17 -3.42 -4.39
C ALA A 148 22.41 -4.72 -4.77
N GLU A 149 21.21 -4.89 -4.29
CA GLU A 149 20.37 -6.05 -4.66
C GLU A 149 19.93 -5.99 -6.13
N ALA A 150 19.53 -4.81 -6.63
CA ALA A 150 19.17 -4.63 -8.02
C ALA A 150 20.36 -4.90 -8.97
N GLU A 151 21.55 -4.41 -8.60
CA GLU A 151 22.79 -4.67 -9.33
C GLU A 151 23.13 -6.17 -9.37
N ARG A 152 23.02 -6.86 -8.24
CA ARG A 152 23.25 -8.33 -8.19
C ARG A 152 22.26 -9.10 -9.06
N ARG A 153 20.97 -8.72 -9.01
CA ARG A 153 19.93 -9.35 -9.85
C ARG A 153 20.18 -9.13 -11.33
N LEU A 154 20.53 -7.90 -11.71
CA LEU A 154 20.86 -7.60 -13.11
C LEU A 154 22.11 -8.38 -13.57
N ALA A 155 23.17 -8.41 -12.76
CA ALA A 155 24.39 -9.15 -13.08
C ALA A 155 24.10 -10.66 -13.27
N ALA A 156 23.28 -11.25 -12.41
CA ALA A 156 22.86 -12.66 -12.54
C ALA A 156 22.06 -12.89 -13.82
N LEU A 157 21.11 -12.02 -14.14
CA LEU A 157 20.32 -12.07 -15.37
C LEU A 157 21.21 -11.94 -16.63
N LEU A 158 22.11 -10.98 -16.65
CA LEU A 158 23.03 -10.77 -17.77
C LEU A 158 23.94 -11.99 -17.99
N ARG A 159 24.40 -12.63 -16.92
CA ARG A 159 25.19 -13.87 -17.00
C ARG A 159 24.36 -15.03 -17.60
N ALA A 160 23.11 -15.19 -17.18
CA ALA A 160 22.20 -16.18 -17.73
C ALA A 160 21.95 -15.91 -19.22
N CYS A 161 21.57 -14.70 -19.60
CA CYS A 161 21.33 -14.28 -20.98
C CYS A 161 22.54 -14.50 -21.88
N ALA A 162 23.74 -14.14 -21.42
CA ALA A 162 24.97 -14.34 -22.20
C ALA A 162 25.26 -15.84 -22.45
N SER A 163 25.01 -16.70 -21.44
CA SER A 163 25.17 -18.14 -21.57
C SER A 163 24.17 -18.74 -22.57
N GLU A 164 22.89 -18.34 -22.45
CA GLU A 164 21.80 -18.79 -23.35
C GLU A 164 22.04 -18.39 -24.80
N LEU A 165 22.42 -17.14 -25.04
CA LEU A 165 22.77 -16.65 -26.38
C LEU A 165 24.00 -17.37 -26.96
N SER A 166 25.03 -17.65 -26.14
CA SER A 166 26.23 -18.35 -26.58
C SER A 166 25.96 -19.81 -26.92
N ALA A 167 25.00 -20.43 -26.21
CA ALA A 167 24.58 -21.82 -26.45
C ALA A 167 23.51 -21.94 -27.57
N GLY A 168 22.98 -20.83 -28.07
CA GLY A 168 21.87 -20.82 -29.03
C GLY A 168 20.52 -21.24 -28.45
N ASN A 169 20.42 -21.30 -27.13
CA ASN A 169 19.22 -21.73 -26.39
C ASN A 169 18.52 -20.53 -25.79
N ARG A 170 17.73 -19.82 -26.60
CA ARG A 170 16.97 -18.65 -26.11
C ARG A 170 15.78 -19.07 -25.21
N VAL A 171 15.58 -18.36 -24.13
CA VAL A 171 14.47 -18.55 -23.16
C VAL A 171 13.46 -17.45 -23.39
N GLU A 172 12.20 -17.80 -23.64
CA GLU A 172 11.11 -16.84 -23.93
C GLU A 172 10.98 -15.73 -22.86
N ALA A 173 11.14 -16.07 -21.59
CA ALA A 173 11.09 -15.11 -20.50
C ALA A 173 12.20 -14.04 -20.55
N HIS A 174 13.29 -14.29 -21.28
CA HIS A 174 14.45 -13.40 -21.39
C HIS A 174 14.53 -12.66 -22.74
N GLU A 175 13.62 -12.89 -23.68
CA GLU A 175 13.66 -12.30 -25.03
C GLU A 175 13.86 -10.78 -25.02
N ARG A 176 13.08 -10.07 -24.20
CA ARG A 176 13.21 -8.63 -24.05
C ARG A 176 14.60 -8.21 -23.57
N HIS A 177 15.23 -8.99 -22.69
CA HIS A 177 16.53 -8.66 -22.10
C HIS A 177 17.67 -8.91 -23.09
N TYR A 178 17.53 -9.87 -24.02
CA TYR A 178 18.49 -10.05 -25.08
C TYR A 178 18.55 -8.80 -25.96
N ASP A 179 17.41 -8.29 -26.39
CA ASP A 179 17.32 -7.12 -27.25
C ASP A 179 17.76 -5.82 -26.53
N GLU A 180 17.50 -5.72 -25.25
CA GLU A 180 17.82 -4.54 -24.44
C GLU A 180 19.31 -4.45 -24.10
N TYR A 181 19.92 -5.58 -23.69
CA TYR A 181 21.26 -5.57 -23.08
C TYR A 181 22.34 -6.18 -23.94
N PHE A 182 22.03 -6.83 -25.06
CA PHE A 182 23.04 -7.51 -25.89
C PHE A 182 22.93 -7.12 -27.37
N GLU A 183 24.07 -7.24 -28.03
CA GLU A 183 24.16 -7.26 -29.48
C GLU A 183 25.03 -8.46 -29.91
N VAL A 184 24.81 -8.98 -31.10
CA VAL A 184 25.58 -10.08 -31.62
C VAL A 184 26.67 -9.55 -32.58
N VAL A 185 27.91 -9.59 -32.11
CA VAL A 185 29.09 -9.17 -32.92
C VAL A 185 29.89 -10.41 -33.28
N ARG A 186 30.01 -10.67 -34.58
CA ARG A 186 30.74 -11.85 -35.13
C ARG A 186 30.29 -13.16 -34.50
N GLY A 187 28.98 -13.33 -34.29
CA GLY A 187 28.38 -14.55 -33.74
C GLY A 187 28.54 -14.70 -32.22
N ARG A 188 29.01 -13.67 -31.51
CA ARG A 188 29.16 -13.69 -30.04
C ARG A 188 28.27 -12.62 -29.41
N PRO A 189 27.58 -12.91 -28.28
CA PRO A 189 26.85 -11.92 -27.56
C PRO A 189 27.81 -10.94 -26.86
N VAL A 190 27.62 -9.65 -27.11
CA VAL A 190 28.38 -8.56 -26.51
C VAL A 190 27.39 -7.70 -25.74
N GLY A 191 27.70 -7.37 -24.48
CA GLY A 191 26.84 -6.50 -23.63
C GLY A 191 26.82 -5.05 -24.13
N ARG A 192 25.66 -4.43 -24.09
CA ARG A 192 25.50 -2.99 -24.37
C ARG A 192 25.75 -2.20 -23.08
N ASP A 193 27.01 -1.86 -22.82
CA ASP A 193 27.46 -1.22 -21.57
C ASP A 193 26.63 0.02 -21.20
N ALA A 194 26.25 0.84 -22.17
CA ALA A 194 25.42 2.02 -21.93
C ALA A 194 24.01 1.67 -21.41
N ALA A 195 23.38 0.61 -21.95
CA ALA A 195 22.07 0.15 -21.51
C ALA A 195 22.16 -0.46 -20.10
N ILE A 196 23.20 -1.26 -19.85
CA ILE A 196 23.48 -1.88 -18.55
C ILE A 196 23.73 -0.80 -17.48
N ALA A 197 24.58 0.19 -17.76
CA ALA A 197 24.84 1.31 -16.88
C ALA A 197 23.55 2.13 -16.60
N ALA A 198 22.72 2.36 -17.61
CA ALA A 198 21.45 3.07 -17.45
C ALA A 198 20.44 2.31 -16.57
N ALA A 199 20.44 0.98 -16.62
CA ALA A 199 19.57 0.14 -15.81
C ALA A 199 19.92 0.20 -14.32
N THR A 200 21.21 0.34 -13.97
CA THR A 200 21.67 0.42 -12.58
C THR A 200 21.77 1.85 -12.04
N ALA A 201 21.92 2.85 -12.90
CA ALA A 201 22.12 4.25 -12.50
C ALA A 201 21.06 4.79 -11.52
N ARG A 202 19.84 4.25 -11.59
CA ARG A 202 18.73 4.68 -10.72
C ARG A 202 18.27 3.60 -9.75
N ALA A 203 19.05 2.52 -9.61
CA ALA A 203 18.77 1.48 -8.62
C ALA A 203 18.81 2.05 -7.21
N GLY A 204 17.88 1.63 -6.38
CA GLY A 204 17.77 2.09 -4.98
C GLY A 204 17.09 3.45 -4.79
N TYR A 205 16.87 4.23 -5.85
CA TYR A 205 16.14 5.50 -5.74
C TYR A 205 14.63 5.27 -5.80
N PHE A 206 13.91 6.04 -5.00
CA PHE A 206 12.44 6.13 -5.06
C PHE A 206 11.98 7.52 -4.61
N ALA A 207 10.76 7.87 -4.94
CA ALA A 207 10.23 9.19 -4.65
C ALA A 207 8.77 9.14 -4.17
N LEU A 208 8.43 10.10 -3.31
CA LEU A 208 7.06 10.42 -2.92
C LEU A 208 6.74 11.85 -3.35
N PHE A 209 5.46 12.13 -3.55
CA PHE A 209 4.96 13.43 -3.95
C PHE A 209 3.87 13.92 -3.02
N SER A 210 3.91 15.19 -2.64
CA SER A 210 2.91 15.79 -1.75
C SER A 210 2.70 17.27 -2.05
N ASN A 211 1.55 17.80 -1.68
CA ASN A 211 1.28 19.24 -1.61
C ASN A 211 1.47 19.81 -0.19
N GLU A 212 2.03 19.04 0.72
CA GLU A 212 2.29 19.40 2.10
C GLU A 212 3.79 19.45 2.41
N VAL A 213 4.19 20.36 3.30
CA VAL A 213 5.56 20.44 3.82
C VAL A 213 5.67 19.50 5.02
N MET A 214 6.62 18.58 4.97
CA MET A 214 7.00 17.71 6.09
C MET A 214 8.47 17.34 6.00
N GLY A 215 9.03 16.76 7.03
CA GLY A 215 10.35 16.15 6.97
C GLY A 215 10.39 14.96 6.00
N PRO A 216 11.52 14.68 5.33
CA PRO A 216 11.57 13.54 4.39
C PRO A 216 11.25 12.22 5.08
N PHE A 217 11.78 11.97 6.26
CA PHE A 217 11.54 10.75 7.00
C PHE A 217 10.17 10.69 7.67
N GLU A 218 9.55 11.83 7.99
CA GLU A 218 8.14 11.93 8.36
C GLU A 218 7.24 11.48 7.20
N ALA A 219 7.51 11.98 5.99
CA ALA A 219 6.80 11.55 4.78
C ALA A 219 6.95 10.05 4.52
N LEU A 220 8.18 9.52 4.71
CA LEU A 220 8.45 8.09 4.53
C LEU A 220 7.71 7.23 5.56
N ALA A 221 7.71 7.63 6.84
CA ALA A 221 6.99 6.93 7.90
C ALA A 221 5.49 6.89 7.58
N ALA A 222 4.87 8.04 7.28
CA ALA A 222 3.47 8.11 6.90
C ALA A 222 3.12 7.24 5.69
N TYR A 223 4.03 7.15 4.71
CA TYR A 223 3.84 6.30 3.54
C TYR A 223 3.96 4.80 3.87
N ARG A 224 4.93 4.41 4.71
CA ARG A 224 5.14 3.02 5.15
C ARG A 224 4.03 2.49 6.05
N ASP A 225 3.41 3.35 6.85
CA ASP A 225 2.26 2.99 7.68
C ASP A 225 1.10 2.46 6.82
N LYS A 226 0.91 3.01 5.61
CA LYS A 226 -0.04 2.50 4.62
C LYS A 226 0.25 1.03 4.28
N ASP A 227 1.50 0.69 3.99
CA ASP A 227 1.89 -0.68 3.63
C ASP A 227 1.67 -1.66 4.79
N ALA A 228 1.91 -1.21 6.02
CA ALA A 228 1.62 -2.01 7.21
C ALA A 228 0.12 -2.26 7.39
N ILE A 229 -0.71 -1.27 7.06
CA ILE A 229 -2.17 -1.39 7.06
C ILE A 229 -2.62 -2.38 5.96
N GLU A 230 -2.10 -2.24 4.74
CA GLU A 230 -2.44 -3.13 3.61
C GLU A 230 -2.09 -4.60 3.90
N LYS A 231 -0.93 -4.87 4.50
CA LYS A 231 -0.53 -6.22 4.91
C LYS A 231 -1.50 -6.81 5.93
N ARG A 232 -1.86 -6.05 6.97
CA ARG A 232 -2.82 -6.50 7.99
C ARG A 232 -4.17 -6.85 7.39
N PHE A 233 -4.64 -6.09 6.38
CA PHE A 233 -5.87 -6.41 5.67
C PHE A 233 -5.72 -7.60 4.71
N GLY A 234 -4.53 -7.79 4.13
CA GLY A 234 -4.20 -8.96 3.32
C GLY A 234 -4.37 -10.26 4.10
N ASP A 235 -3.86 -10.30 5.32
CA ASP A 235 -3.97 -11.46 6.22
C ASP A 235 -5.44 -11.76 6.56
N VAL A 236 -6.22 -10.74 6.90
CA VAL A 236 -7.66 -10.91 7.23
C VAL A 236 -8.48 -11.31 6.00
N LYS A 237 -8.15 -10.79 4.82
CA LYS A 237 -8.79 -11.23 3.56
C LYS A 237 -8.53 -12.72 3.27
N SER A 238 -7.36 -13.22 3.64
CA SER A 238 -7.03 -14.65 3.52
C SER A 238 -7.81 -15.50 4.52
N LEU A 239 -7.89 -15.06 5.78
CA LEU A 239 -8.67 -15.69 6.85
C LEU A 239 -10.16 -15.81 6.51
N LEU A 240 -10.74 -14.78 5.88
CA LEU A 240 -12.17 -14.73 5.54
C LEU A 240 -12.50 -15.31 4.15
N ASP A 241 -11.55 -15.97 3.47
CA ASP A 241 -11.69 -16.53 2.10
C ASP A 241 -12.33 -15.56 1.10
N LEU A 242 -11.83 -14.31 1.11
CA LEU A 242 -12.40 -13.23 0.30
C LEU A 242 -11.76 -13.10 -1.09
N ARG A 243 -10.78 -13.96 -1.41
CA ARG A 243 -10.06 -13.91 -2.70
C ARG A 243 -10.95 -14.22 -3.88
N THR A 244 -11.98 -15.06 -3.67
CA THR A 244 -12.94 -15.41 -4.71
C THR A 244 -14.36 -15.38 -4.16
N PRO A 245 -15.07 -14.25 -4.23
CA PRO A 245 -16.45 -14.20 -3.80
C PRO A 245 -17.31 -15.09 -4.73
N ARG A 246 -17.63 -16.29 -4.26
CA ARG A 246 -18.56 -17.22 -4.96
C ARG A 246 -19.99 -16.73 -4.75
N VAL A 247 -20.39 -15.70 -5.49
CA VAL A 247 -21.73 -15.09 -5.40
C VAL A 247 -22.32 -14.92 -6.79
N SER A 248 -23.61 -15.18 -6.91
CA SER A 248 -24.33 -15.20 -8.19
C SER A 248 -25.08 -13.91 -8.50
N THR A 249 -25.29 -13.03 -7.51
CA THR A 249 -26.03 -11.77 -7.69
C THR A 249 -25.30 -10.57 -7.10
N GLU A 250 -25.60 -9.38 -7.60
CA GLU A 250 -25.03 -8.13 -7.11
C GLU A 250 -25.44 -7.84 -5.66
N GLY A 251 -26.67 -8.16 -5.27
CA GLY A 251 -27.14 -8.00 -3.89
C GLY A 251 -26.40 -8.91 -2.92
N THR A 252 -26.16 -10.17 -3.27
CA THR A 252 -25.37 -11.11 -2.45
C THR A 252 -23.92 -10.64 -2.33
N LEU A 253 -23.35 -10.08 -3.41
CA LEU A 253 -22.02 -9.49 -3.37
C LEU A 253 -21.95 -8.29 -2.41
N ALA A 254 -22.90 -7.37 -2.49
CA ALA A 254 -22.97 -6.21 -1.60
C ALA A 254 -23.09 -6.64 -0.13
N GLY A 255 -23.94 -7.61 0.16
CA GLY A 255 -24.07 -8.19 1.50
C GLY A 255 -22.77 -8.82 2.00
N LYS A 256 -22.07 -9.60 1.15
CA LYS A 256 -20.78 -10.20 1.49
C LYS A 256 -19.71 -9.12 1.77
N LEU A 257 -19.63 -8.07 0.94
CA LEU A 257 -18.71 -6.96 1.14
C LEU A 257 -18.99 -6.20 2.44
N PHE A 258 -20.27 -6.00 2.78
CA PHE A 258 -20.65 -5.36 4.05
C PHE A 258 -20.24 -6.19 5.26
N VAL A 259 -20.56 -7.49 5.27
CA VAL A 259 -20.14 -8.39 6.37
C VAL A 259 -18.63 -8.44 6.49
N THR A 260 -17.92 -8.48 5.36
CA THR A 260 -16.46 -8.39 5.31
C THR A 260 -15.94 -7.11 5.95
N PHE A 261 -16.53 -5.97 5.61
CA PHE A 261 -16.13 -4.69 6.18
C PHE A 261 -16.33 -4.66 7.70
N VAL A 262 -17.45 -5.16 8.20
CA VAL A 262 -17.71 -5.28 9.64
C VAL A 262 -16.68 -6.19 10.31
N ALA A 263 -16.37 -7.33 9.71
CA ALA A 263 -15.34 -8.25 10.22
C ALA A 263 -13.96 -7.58 10.26
N LEU A 264 -13.60 -6.78 9.23
CA LEU A 264 -12.35 -6.00 9.21
C LEU A 264 -12.30 -4.95 10.33
N VAL A 265 -13.42 -4.28 10.63
CA VAL A 265 -13.51 -3.32 11.75
C VAL A 265 -13.28 -4.04 13.07
N LEU A 266 -13.97 -5.15 13.30
CA LEU A 266 -13.85 -5.94 14.54
C LEU A 266 -12.43 -6.49 14.73
N THR A 267 -11.82 -7.04 13.68
CA THR A 267 -10.45 -7.57 13.74
C THR A 267 -9.40 -6.48 13.94
N ALA A 268 -9.57 -5.31 13.29
CA ALA A 268 -8.68 -4.17 13.51
C ALA A 268 -8.76 -3.66 14.95
N TRP A 269 -9.99 -3.59 15.49
CA TRP A 269 -10.23 -3.21 16.88
C TRP A 269 -9.60 -4.21 17.86
N LEU A 270 -9.82 -5.51 17.64
CA LEU A 270 -9.28 -6.57 18.51
C LEU A 270 -7.75 -6.58 18.49
N ARG A 271 -7.12 -6.48 17.31
CA ARG A 271 -5.64 -6.36 17.21
C ARG A 271 -5.09 -5.13 17.93
N ARG A 272 -5.83 -4.01 17.90
CA ARG A 272 -5.46 -2.82 18.65
C ARG A 272 -5.51 -3.11 20.15
N ARG A 273 -6.59 -3.73 20.64
CA ARG A 273 -6.74 -4.09 22.06
C ARG A 273 -5.66 -5.08 22.48
N MET A 274 -5.34 -6.07 21.67
CA MET A 274 -4.26 -7.02 21.94
C MET A 274 -2.92 -6.27 22.18
N ARG A 275 -2.58 -5.31 21.31
CA ARG A 275 -1.36 -4.49 21.49
C ARG A 275 -1.39 -3.64 22.76
N GLU A 276 -2.52 -3.01 23.06
CA GLU A 276 -2.68 -2.19 24.26
C GLU A 276 -2.55 -3.00 25.55
N THR A 277 -2.79 -4.30 25.50
CA THR A 277 -2.76 -5.22 26.64
C THR A 277 -1.60 -6.21 26.63
N GLY A 278 -0.73 -6.16 25.59
CA GLY A 278 0.40 -7.07 25.43
C GLY A 278 0.02 -8.51 25.04
N LEU A 279 -1.26 -8.75 24.68
CA LEU A 279 -1.71 -10.08 24.24
C LEU A 279 -1.13 -10.49 22.89
N ASP A 280 -0.69 -9.54 22.06
CA ASP A 280 -0.06 -9.79 20.76
C ASP A 280 1.36 -10.36 20.85
N GLU A 281 1.99 -10.30 22.03
CA GLU A 281 3.26 -10.98 22.30
C GLU A 281 3.08 -12.49 22.55
N GLU A 282 1.88 -12.90 22.97
CA GLU A 282 1.58 -14.29 23.36
C GLU A 282 0.69 -15.00 22.31
N TYR A 283 -0.18 -14.26 21.65
CA TYR A 283 -1.18 -14.80 20.73
C TYR A 283 -1.15 -14.11 19.36
N THR A 284 -1.27 -14.89 18.30
CA THR A 284 -1.76 -14.37 17.03
C THR A 284 -3.25 -14.07 17.16
N LEU A 285 -3.81 -13.24 16.26
CA LEU A 285 -5.26 -13.00 16.25
C LEU A 285 -6.08 -14.29 16.12
N GLU A 286 -5.65 -15.19 15.23
CA GLU A 286 -6.28 -16.48 14.98
C GLU A 286 -6.21 -17.35 16.24
N GLY A 287 -5.02 -17.50 16.82
CA GLY A 287 -4.82 -18.29 18.04
C GLY A 287 -5.61 -17.76 19.24
N LEU A 288 -5.81 -16.44 19.36
CA LEU A 288 -6.67 -15.87 20.39
C LEU A 288 -8.15 -16.20 20.13
N LEU A 289 -8.60 -16.13 18.89
CA LEU A 289 -9.98 -16.47 18.53
C LEU A 289 -10.24 -17.95 18.75
N ASP A 290 -9.32 -18.85 18.36
CA ASP A 290 -9.41 -20.28 18.57
C ASP A 290 -9.48 -20.64 20.07
N GLU A 291 -8.66 -19.96 20.92
CA GLU A 291 -8.70 -20.18 22.37
C GLU A 291 -10.07 -19.81 22.97
N VAL A 292 -10.70 -18.72 22.50
CA VAL A 292 -12.00 -18.27 23.05
C VAL A 292 -13.20 -18.95 22.40
N GLU A 293 -13.08 -19.48 21.17
CA GLU A 293 -14.16 -20.19 20.46
C GLU A 293 -14.61 -21.45 21.20
N THR A 294 -13.70 -22.07 21.97
CA THR A 294 -14.00 -23.27 22.76
C THR A 294 -14.92 -23.01 23.96
N ILE A 295 -15.25 -21.75 24.27
CA ILE A 295 -16.19 -21.40 25.35
C ILE A 295 -17.62 -21.69 24.88
N GLU A 296 -18.21 -22.75 25.40
CA GLU A 296 -19.56 -23.15 25.04
C GLU A 296 -20.61 -22.72 26.06
N ARG A 297 -21.76 -22.31 25.54
CA ARG A 297 -22.94 -21.98 26.34
C ARG A 297 -24.05 -23.01 26.05
N HIS A 298 -24.39 -23.81 27.05
CA HIS A 298 -25.48 -24.75 26.98
C HIS A 298 -26.81 -24.13 27.38
N THR A 299 -27.80 -24.20 26.50
CA THR A 299 -29.15 -23.69 26.76
C THR A 299 -30.15 -24.86 26.66
N ARG A 300 -30.90 -25.11 27.71
CA ARG A 300 -31.96 -26.10 27.73
C ARG A 300 -33.29 -25.43 28.10
N LYS A 301 -34.35 -25.77 27.38
CA LYS A 301 -35.71 -25.24 27.62
C LYS A 301 -36.11 -25.47 29.09
N GLY A 302 -36.51 -24.42 29.80
CA GLY A 302 -36.90 -24.47 31.20
C GLY A 302 -35.75 -24.45 32.22
N HIS A 303 -34.52 -24.36 31.78
CA HIS A 303 -33.34 -24.22 32.65
C HIS A 303 -32.57 -22.93 32.33
N ARG A 304 -31.85 -22.39 33.35
CA ARG A 304 -30.94 -21.26 33.11
C ARG A 304 -29.78 -21.73 32.25
N PRO A 305 -29.32 -20.88 31.27
CA PRO A 305 -28.16 -21.18 30.48
C PRO A 305 -26.93 -21.40 31.36
N ARG A 306 -26.10 -22.36 31.02
CA ARG A 306 -24.83 -22.63 31.74
C ARG A 306 -23.67 -22.47 30.76
N VAL A 307 -22.65 -21.76 31.16
CA VAL A 307 -21.35 -21.74 30.46
C VAL A 307 -20.54 -22.90 30.99
N LEU A 308 -19.90 -23.66 30.09
CA LEU A 308 -19.00 -24.73 30.46
C LEU A 308 -17.76 -24.18 31.18
N GLU A 309 -16.90 -25.05 31.65
CA GLU A 309 -15.68 -24.67 32.36
C GLU A 309 -14.81 -23.76 31.51
N VAL A 310 -14.46 -22.61 32.06
CA VAL A 310 -13.58 -21.62 31.43
C VAL A 310 -12.18 -21.81 31.96
N THR A 311 -11.21 -22.00 31.07
CA THR A 311 -9.81 -22.20 31.43
C THR A 311 -9.19 -20.93 32.04
N GLY A 312 -8.05 -21.09 32.74
CA GLY A 312 -7.31 -19.95 33.28
C GLY A 312 -6.84 -18.99 32.19
N ARG A 313 -6.41 -19.52 31.01
CA ARG A 313 -6.00 -18.71 29.85
C ARG A 313 -7.14 -17.88 29.31
N GLN A 314 -8.31 -18.46 29.16
CA GLN A 314 -9.49 -17.75 28.68
C GLN A 314 -9.91 -16.63 29.64
N ARG A 315 -9.82 -16.86 30.96
CA ARG A 315 -10.07 -15.80 31.96
C ARG A 315 -9.08 -14.65 31.81
N ASP A 316 -7.79 -14.96 31.72
CA ASP A 316 -6.74 -13.94 31.51
C ASP A 316 -7.00 -13.10 30.26
N ILE A 317 -7.36 -13.72 29.14
CA ILE A 317 -7.70 -13.03 27.89
C ILE A 317 -8.87 -12.05 28.11
N PHE A 318 -9.96 -12.51 28.74
CA PHE A 318 -11.13 -11.66 28.99
C PHE A 318 -10.82 -10.50 29.95
N ASP A 319 -10.08 -10.77 31.02
CA ASP A 319 -9.69 -9.77 32.02
C ASP A 319 -8.79 -8.69 31.39
N ARG A 320 -7.79 -9.09 30.62
CA ARG A 320 -6.88 -8.17 29.93
C ARG A 320 -7.59 -7.36 28.83
N LEU A 321 -8.53 -7.96 28.12
CA LEU A 321 -9.36 -7.24 27.13
C LEU A 321 -10.40 -6.32 27.80
N GLY A 322 -10.63 -6.45 29.12
CA GLY A 322 -11.59 -5.66 29.87
C GLY A 322 -13.04 -6.12 29.73
N TYR A 323 -13.24 -7.40 29.36
CA TYR A 323 -14.57 -8.00 29.26
C TYR A 323 -14.88 -8.89 30.45
N LYS A 324 -16.15 -8.87 30.85
CA LYS A 324 -16.65 -9.85 31.79
C LYS A 324 -16.85 -11.18 31.08
N LEU A 325 -16.36 -12.25 31.66
CA LEU A 325 -16.72 -13.59 31.24
C LEU A 325 -18.25 -13.73 31.18
N PRO A 326 -18.81 -14.50 30.24
CA PRO A 326 -20.21 -14.83 30.25
C PRO A 326 -20.52 -15.58 31.53
N THR A 327 -20.99 -14.85 32.55
CA THR A 327 -21.34 -15.43 33.85
C THR A 327 -22.71 -16.11 33.80
N MET A 328 -22.89 -17.09 34.66
CA MET A 328 -24.23 -17.57 35.00
C MET A 328 -25.05 -16.40 35.56
N SER A 329 -26.03 -15.94 34.86
CA SER A 329 -27.07 -15.04 35.37
C SER A 329 -28.33 -15.84 35.69
#